data_0ef400994b04bcbd17ed5b2a27fc2517
#
_entry.id   0ef400994b04bcbd17ed5b2a27fc2517
#
_cell.length_a   1.000
_cell.length_b   1.000
_cell.length_c   1.000
_cell.angle_alpha   90.00
_cell.angle_beta   90.00
_cell.angle_gamma   90.00
#
_symmetry.space_group_name_H-M   'P 1'
#
loop_
_entity.id
_entity.type
_entity.pdbx_description
1 polymer ?
#
loop_
_entity_poly.entity_id
_entity_poly.type
_entity_poly.pdbx_seq_one_letter_code
_entity_poly.pdbx_strand_id
1 'polypeptide(L)'
;NGGVDEKSHEQCGPNYAPITSEYLTYDEVLPKYVQMLDWLAGLYVNILNLIQYMHDKYYYEEAEMALIDTDVRRTFATGIAGFSHVIDSLSAIKYAKVKVVRDESGLATGFETEGDFPKYGNDDDRADEIGVWLLKTFLEMIKKRHTYRNSEATTSILTITSNVVYGKYTGALPDGRAAFTPFAPGANPSYGAEPVSYTHLRAHETELHL
;
A
#
# COMPACT_ATOMS: atom_id res chain seq x y z
N ASN A 1 11.97 11.29 3.40
CA ASN A 1 12.11 11.99 4.70
C ASN A 1 12.91 11.18 5.76
N GLY A 2 13.54 10.04 5.43
CA GLY A 2 14.37 9.28 6.37
C GLY A 2 13.62 8.64 7.54
N GLY A 3 12.31 8.41 7.39
CA GLY A 3 11.43 7.88 8.45
C GLY A 3 10.78 8.97 9.32
N VAL A 4 11.00 10.24 9.00
CA VAL A 4 10.40 11.38 9.70
C VAL A 4 9.04 11.70 9.09
N ASP A 5 8.01 11.84 9.94
CA ASP A 5 6.68 12.27 9.54
C ASP A 5 6.65 13.78 9.24
N GLU A 6 6.03 14.15 8.11
CA GLU A 6 6.01 15.56 7.66
C GLU A 6 5.15 16.46 8.55
N LYS A 7 4.19 15.89 9.27
CA LYS A 7 3.23 16.65 10.08
C LYS A 7 3.68 16.83 11.52
N SER A 8 4.17 15.75 12.14
CA SER A 8 4.62 15.78 13.54
C SER A 8 6.09 16.14 13.68
N HIS A 9 6.88 16.03 12.62
CA HIS A 9 8.35 16.13 12.58
C HIS A 9 9.04 15.11 13.49
N GLU A 10 8.34 14.03 13.84
CA GLU A 10 8.87 12.95 14.67
C GLU A 10 9.35 11.76 13.85
N GLN A 11 10.29 11.01 14.40
CA GLN A 11 10.77 9.76 13.80
C GLN A 11 9.71 8.66 14.01
N CYS A 12 8.91 8.38 12.99
CA CYS A 12 7.83 7.38 13.03
C CYS A 12 8.19 6.04 12.38
N GLY A 13 9.20 6.02 11.53
CA GLY A 13 9.70 4.83 10.85
C GLY A 13 11.16 4.54 11.19
N PRO A 14 11.75 3.48 10.61
CA PRO A 14 13.18 3.22 10.75
C PRO A 14 13.99 4.37 10.15
N ASN A 15 15.09 4.71 10.81
CA ASN A 15 15.99 5.73 10.31
C ASN A 15 16.74 5.20 9.08
N TYR A 16 16.66 5.92 7.97
CA TYR A 16 17.41 5.67 6.74
C TYR A 16 17.83 7.00 6.10
N ALA A 17 18.84 6.96 5.21
CA ALA A 17 19.32 8.16 4.54
C ALA A 17 18.16 8.81 3.72
N PRO A 18 17.75 10.04 4.03
CA PRO A 18 16.69 10.72 3.29
C PRO A 18 17.11 10.95 1.84
N ILE A 19 16.13 11.07 0.95
CA ILE A 19 16.35 11.52 -0.41
C ILE A 19 16.42 13.05 -0.37
N THR A 20 17.54 13.60 -0.80
CA THR A 20 17.79 15.06 -0.78
C THR A 20 17.80 15.68 -2.18
N SER A 21 17.75 14.85 -3.23
CA SER A 21 17.70 15.28 -4.63
C SER A 21 16.46 16.14 -4.90
N GLU A 22 16.60 17.11 -5.80
CA GLU A 22 15.50 17.97 -6.24
C GLU A 22 14.44 17.18 -7.03
N TYR A 23 14.89 16.20 -7.80
CA TYR A 23 14.04 15.33 -8.60
C TYR A 23 14.18 13.87 -8.14
N LEU A 24 13.09 13.15 -8.07
CA LEU A 24 13.11 11.73 -7.76
C LEU A 24 13.56 10.92 -8.97
N THR A 25 14.38 9.90 -8.72
CA THR A 25 14.72 8.88 -9.70
C THR A 25 14.27 7.50 -9.21
N TYR A 26 13.87 6.66 -10.16
CA TYR A 26 13.38 5.32 -9.84
C TYR A 26 14.44 4.48 -9.11
N ASP A 27 15.69 4.57 -9.56
CA ASP A 27 16.81 3.81 -8.99
C ASP A 27 17.17 4.24 -7.56
N GLU A 28 16.89 5.50 -7.19
CA GLU A 28 17.11 5.98 -5.82
C GLU A 28 15.93 5.65 -4.90
N VAL A 29 14.70 5.77 -5.40
CA VAL A 29 13.48 5.59 -4.61
C VAL A 29 13.18 4.12 -4.35
N LEU A 30 13.25 3.28 -5.39
CA LEU A 30 12.81 1.89 -5.29
C LEU A 30 13.50 1.08 -4.19
N PRO A 31 14.83 1.11 -4.02
CA PRO A 31 15.50 0.38 -2.95
C PRO A 31 15.06 0.83 -1.56
N LYS A 32 14.85 2.15 -1.35
CA LYS A 32 14.38 2.70 -0.08
C LYS A 32 12.93 2.30 0.20
N TYR A 33 12.09 2.32 -0.83
CA TYR A 33 10.71 1.86 -0.74
C TYR A 33 10.64 0.37 -0.36
N VAL A 34 11.44 -0.48 -1.00
CA VAL A 34 11.51 -1.92 -0.69
C VAL A 34 11.98 -2.15 0.75
N GLN A 35 12.97 -1.40 1.22
CA GLN A 35 13.44 -1.47 2.61
C GLN A 35 12.32 -1.12 3.60
N MET A 36 11.57 -0.05 3.32
CA MET A 36 10.44 0.36 4.16
C MET A 36 9.29 -0.65 4.11
N LEU A 37 9.02 -1.21 2.94
CA LEU A 37 7.98 -2.22 2.75
C LEU A 37 8.31 -3.51 3.55
N ASP A 38 9.58 -3.92 3.57
CA ASP A 38 10.02 -5.08 4.35
C ASP A 38 9.89 -4.84 5.86
N TRP A 39 10.27 -3.65 6.34
CA TRP A 39 10.04 -3.26 7.72
C TRP A 39 8.55 -3.27 8.07
N LEU A 40 7.70 -2.67 7.22
CA LEU A 40 6.26 -2.62 7.39
C LEU A 40 5.65 -4.03 7.44
N ALA A 41 6.08 -4.94 6.56
CA ALA A 41 5.65 -6.33 6.56
C ALA A 41 5.97 -7.02 7.91
N GLY A 42 7.14 -6.73 8.49
CA GLY A 42 7.52 -7.22 9.82
C GLY A 42 6.61 -6.69 10.93
N LEU A 43 6.38 -5.40 10.94
CA LEU A 43 5.48 -4.76 11.91
C LEU A 43 4.06 -5.30 11.79
N TYR A 44 3.55 -5.43 10.56
CA TYR A 44 2.21 -5.93 10.27
C TYR A 44 2.00 -7.36 10.78
N VAL A 45 2.93 -8.27 10.46
CA VAL A 45 2.87 -9.66 10.94
C VAL A 45 2.92 -9.71 12.48
N ASN A 46 3.78 -8.92 13.11
CA ASN A 46 3.87 -8.90 14.58
C ASN A 46 2.57 -8.42 15.24
N ILE A 47 1.95 -7.37 14.70
CA ILE A 47 0.67 -6.86 15.22
C ILE A 47 -0.43 -7.91 15.05
N LEU A 48 -0.56 -8.53 13.88
CA LEU A 48 -1.57 -9.56 13.64
C LEU A 48 -1.33 -10.82 14.47
N ASN A 49 -0.09 -11.22 14.68
CA ASN A 49 0.24 -12.32 15.59
C ASN A 49 -0.24 -12.02 17.02
N LEU A 50 -0.04 -10.79 17.50
CA LEU A 50 -0.52 -10.39 18.81
C LEU A 50 -2.05 -10.39 18.88
N ILE A 51 -2.73 -9.91 17.86
CA ILE A 51 -4.20 -9.92 17.79
C ILE A 51 -4.73 -11.35 17.82
N GLN A 52 -4.19 -12.25 17.00
CA GLN A 52 -4.61 -13.66 16.99
C GLN A 52 -4.33 -14.37 18.33
N TYR A 53 -3.17 -14.08 18.95
CA TYR A 53 -2.88 -14.58 20.31
C TYR A 53 -3.92 -14.10 21.33
N MET A 54 -4.33 -12.82 21.26
CA MET A 54 -5.32 -12.26 22.16
C MET A 54 -6.72 -12.88 21.95
N HIS A 55 -7.09 -13.18 20.71
CA HIS A 55 -8.32 -13.91 20.40
C HIS A 55 -8.31 -15.31 21.04
N ASP A 56 -7.23 -16.05 20.90
CA ASP A 56 -7.11 -17.35 21.56
C ASP A 56 -7.13 -17.26 23.08
N LYS A 57 -6.45 -16.25 23.64
CA LYS A 57 -6.34 -16.11 25.11
C LYS A 57 -7.64 -15.67 25.78
N TYR A 58 -8.38 -14.74 25.16
CA TYR A 58 -9.52 -14.10 25.79
C TYR A 58 -10.87 -14.56 25.25
N TYR A 59 -10.91 -15.07 24.03
CA TYR A 59 -12.13 -15.51 23.35
C TYR A 59 -12.12 -17.00 23.01
N TYR A 60 -11.08 -17.75 23.40
CA TYR A 60 -10.96 -19.21 23.18
C TYR A 60 -11.16 -19.62 21.72
N GLU A 61 -10.76 -18.78 20.77
CA GLU A 61 -11.03 -18.94 19.33
C GLU A 61 -10.58 -20.31 18.81
N GLU A 62 -9.42 -20.82 19.24
CA GLU A 62 -8.94 -22.13 18.81
C GLU A 62 -9.81 -23.27 19.29
N ALA A 63 -10.30 -23.21 20.54
CA ALA A 63 -11.20 -24.21 21.09
C ALA A 63 -12.54 -24.20 20.36
N GLU A 64 -13.05 -23.00 20.04
CA GLU A 64 -14.29 -22.84 19.26
C GLU A 64 -14.14 -23.38 17.85
N MET A 65 -13.03 -23.09 17.17
CA MET A 65 -12.74 -23.61 15.83
C MET A 65 -12.69 -25.13 15.81
N ALA A 66 -12.08 -25.75 16.82
CA ALA A 66 -11.99 -27.19 16.95
C ALA A 66 -13.36 -27.87 17.18
N LEU A 67 -14.35 -27.13 17.69
CA LEU A 67 -15.74 -27.65 17.81
C LEU A 67 -16.51 -27.60 16.48
N ILE A 68 -16.07 -26.76 15.54
CA ILE A 68 -16.75 -26.55 14.26
C ILE A 68 -16.13 -27.44 13.17
N ASP A 69 -14.81 -27.62 13.18
CA ASP A 69 -14.09 -28.35 12.14
C ASP A 69 -13.06 -29.30 12.73
N THR A 70 -12.95 -30.49 12.13
CA THR A 70 -11.95 -31.52 12.52
C THR A 70 -10.57 -31.21 11.93
N ASP A 71 -10.49 -30.44 10.86
CA ASP A 71 -9.25 -29.98 10.21
C ASP A 71 -9.22 -28.46 10.16
N VAL A 72 -8.82 -27.84 11.26
CA VAL A 72 -8.79 -26.40 11.40
C VAL A 72 -7.67 -25.80 10.54
N ARG A 73 -8.05 -25.14 9.44
CA ARG A 73 -7.14 -24.36 8.60
C ARG A 73 -7.23 -22.89 8.99
N ARG A 74 -6.15 -22.39 9.57
CA ARG A 74 -6.05 -20.99 9.98
C ARG A 74 -5.40 -20.18 8.85
N THR A 75 -6.08 -19.16 8.38
CA THR A 75 -5.52 -18.19 7.42
C THR A 75 -5.05 -16.94 8.15
N PHE A 76 -4.04 -16.30 7.57
CA PHE A 76 -3.46 -15.05 8.05
C PHE A 76 -3.62 -14.01 6.95
N ALA A 77 -4.74 -13.30 6.97
CA ALA A 77 -5.10 -12.35 5.93
C ALA A 77 -4.39 -11.01 6.12
N THR A 78 -3.64 -10.58 5.11
CA THR A 78 -3.02 -9.26 5.05
C THR A 78 -3.72 -8.43 3.98
N GLY A 79 -4.36 -7.35 4.40
CA GLY A 79 -5.05 -6.41 3.49
C GLY A 79 -4.15 -5.26 3.08
N ILE A 80 -4.32 -4.79 1.84
CA ILE A 80 -3.60 -3.65 1.29
C ILE A 80 -4.60 -2.53 0.98
N ALA A 81 -4.28 -1.29 1.40
CA ALA A 81 -4.94 -0.06 0.99
C ALA A 81 -3.96 0.87 0.28
N GLY A 82 -4.45 1.69 -0.66
CA GLY A 82 -3.60 2.62 -1.42
C GLY A 82 -2.81 1.96 -2.55
N PHE A 83 -3.22 0.79 -3.00
CA PHE A 83 -2.53 -0.01 -4.02
C PHE A 83 -2.29 0.77 -5.32
N SER A 84 -3.34 1.35 -5.89
CA SER A 84 -3.27 2.16 -7.12
C SER A 84 -2.35 3.38 -6.98
N HIS A 85 -2.39 4.06 -5.83
CA HIS A 85 -1.54 5.22 -5.56
C HIS A 85 -0.05 4.88 -5.53
N VAL A 86 0.32 3.70 -5.03
CA VAL A 86 1.71 3.25 -5.04
C VAL A 86 2.15 2.94 -6.48
N ILE A 87 1.30 2.26 -7.25
CA ILE A 87 1.59 1.94 -8.66
C ILE A 87 1.79 3.23 -9.45
N ASP A 88 0.84 4.14 -9.36
CA ASP A 88 0.87 5.40 -10.10
C ASP A 88 2.04 6.30 -9.66
N SER A 89 2.37 6.32 -8.38
CA SER A 89 3.54 7.06 -7.86
C SER A 89 4.86 6.50 -8.39
N LEU A 90 5.03 5.18 -8.37
CA LEU A 90 6.23 4.53 -8.93
C LEU A 90 6.31 4.70 -10.44
N SER A 91 5.16 4.65 -11.13
CA SER A 91 5.05 4.93 -12.56
C SER A 91 5.43 6.37 -12.87
N ALA A 92 4.92 7.35 -12.13
CA ALA A 92 5.27 8.75 -12.27
C ALA A 92 6.78 8.98 -12.11
N ILE A 93 7.39 8.39 -11.08
CA ILE A 93 8.85 8.49 -10.86
C ILE A 93 9.66 7.83 -11.97
N LYS A 94 9.14 6.76 -12.59
CA LYS A 94 9.83 6.01 -13.65
C LYS A 94 9.71 6.66 -15.02
N TYR A 95 8.57 7.26 -15.36
CA TYR A 95 8.22 7.68 -16.71
C TYR A 95 8.01 9.18 -16.87
N ALA A 96 7.82 9.92 -15.79
CA ALA A 96 7.67 11.36 -15.78
C ALA A 96 8.81 12.04 -15.00
N LYS A 97 8.74 13.35 -14.85
CA LYS A 97 9.70 14.15 -14.07
C LYS A 97 9.02 14.61 -12.79
N VAL A 98 9.45 14.09 -11.65
CA VAL A 98 8.87 14.38 -10.34
C VAL A 98 9.83 15.25 -9.54
N LYS A 99 9.45 16.51 -9.32
CA LYS A 99 10.15 17.45 -8.46
C LYS A 99 9.62 17.38 -7.05
N VAL A 100 10.53 17.40 -6.08
CA VAL A 100 10.18 17.38 -4.65
C VAL A 100 10.01 18.80 -4.12
N VAL A 101 8.86 19.08 -3.54
CA VAL A 101 8.60 20.31 -2.79
C VAL A 101 8.94 20.06 -1.33
N ARG A 102 9.79 20.92 -0.74
CA ARG A 102 10.27 20.80 0.63
C ARG A 102 9.91 22.02 1.45
N ASP A 103 9.70 21.80 2.74
CA ASP A 103 9.56 22.88 3.71
C ASP A 103 10.92 23.47 4.14
N GLU A 104 10.89 24.44 5.07
CA GLU A 104 12.08 25.09 5.61
C GLU A 104 13.02 24.15 6.37
N SER A 105 12.49 23.02 6.88
CA SER A 105 13.26 21.98 7.56
C SER A 105 13.91 20.98 6.60
N GLY A 106 13.58 21.05 5.30
CA GLY A 106 14.04 20.15 4.25
C GLY A 106 13.19 18.89 4.10
N LEU A 107 12.07 18.76 4.82
CA LEU A 107 11.14 17.64 4.66
C LEU A 107 10.34 17.79 3.37
N ALA A 108 10.17 16.67 2.64
CA ALA A 108 9.30 16.64 1.49
C ALA A 108 7.83 16.72 1.93
N THR A 109 7.13 17.75 1.48
CA THR A 109 5.72 18.04 1.78
C THR A 109 4.83 18.00 0.55
N GLY A 110 5.42 17.92 -0.66
CA GLY A 110 4.69 17.87 -1.90
C GLY A 110 5.52 17.41 -3.08
N PHE A 111 4.85 17.22 -4.21
CA PHE A 111 5.47 16.83 -5.47
C PHE A 111 4.84 17.60 -6.63
N GLU A 112 5.68 18.01 -7.57
CA GLU A 112 5.28 18.58 -8.85
C GLU A 112 5.66 17.58 -9.93
N THR A 113 4.66 16.98 -10.60
CA THR A 113 4.88 15.95 -11.62
C THR A 113 4.60 16.53 -12.99
N GLU A 114 5.61 16.51 -13.84
CA GLU A 114 5.59 17.03 -15.21
C GLU A 114 5.75 15.88 -16.21
N GLY A 115 4.85 15.81 -17.19
CA GLY A 115 4.81 14.78 -18.24
C GLY A 115 3.77 13.70 -17.96
N ASP A 116 3.50 12.91 -19.01
CA ASP A 116 2.55 11.81 -18.94
C ASP A 116 3.24 10.53 -18.46
N PHE A 117 2.51 9.72 -17.71
CA PHE A 117 2.96 8.42 -17.24
C PHE A 117 1.81 7.40 -17.25
N PRO A 118 2.11 6.11 -17.40
CA PRO A 118 1.11 5.04 -17.30
C PRO A 118 0.42 5.05 -15.96
N LYS A 119 -0.91 4.98 -15.96
CA LYS A 119 -1.71 4.92 -14.73
C LYS A 119 -2.45 3.58 -14.64
N TYR A 120 -2.49 3.05 -13.43
CA TYR A 120 -3.18 1.79 -13.14
C TYR A 120 -4.67 1.85 -13.49
N GLY A 121 -5.19 0.75 -14.05
CA GLY A 121 -6.61 0.62 -14.43
C GLY A 121 -6.92 1.09 -15.86
N ASN A 122 -5.91 1.33 -16.68
CA ASN A 122 -6.06 1.77 -18.07
C ASN A 122 -5.55 0.74 -19.10
N ASP A 123 -5.42 -0.52 -18.71
CA ASP A 123 -4.91 -1.61 -19.57
C ASP A 123 -3.53 -1.28 -20.15
N ASP A 124 -2.64 -0.75 -19.31
CA ASP A 124 -1.25 -0.42 -19.67
C ASP A 124 -0.30 -1.36 -18.93
N ASP A 125 0.31 -2.28 -19.67
CA ASP A 125 1.23 -3.30 -19.12
C ASP A 125 2.33 -2.71 -18.23
N ARG A 126 2.79 -1.49 -18.51
CA ARG A 126 3.85 -0.83 -17.74
C ARG A 126 3.41 -0.50 -16.31
N ALA A 127 2.15 -0.12 -16.12
CA ALA A 127 1.57 0.12 -14.80
C ALA A 127 1.20 -1.21 -14.12
N ASP A 128 0.64 -2.15 -14.88
CA ASP A 128 0.20 -3.45 -14.37
C ASP A 128 1.38 -4.31 -13.91
N GLU A 129 2.52 -4.28 -14.60
CA GLU A 129 3.76 -4.92 -14.16
C GLU A 129 4.24 -4.42 -12.79
N ILE A 130 4.13 -3.11 -12.52
CA ILE A 130 4.45 -2.53 -11.21
C ILE A 130 3.50 -3.09 -10.14
N GLY A 131 2.21 -3.21 -10.46
CA GLY A 131 1.20 -3.77 -9.56
C GLY A 131 1.46 -5.24 -9.23
N VAL A 132 1.73 -6.06 -10.23
CA VAL A 132 2.08 -7.48 -10.07
C VAL A 132 3.36 -7.63 -9.23
N TRP A 133 4.38 -6.82 -9.52
CA TRP A 133 5.63 -6.81 -8.76
C TRP A 133 5.38 -6.44 -7.29
N LEU A 134 4.59 -5.40 -7.03
CA LEU A 134 4.27 -4.93 -5.68
C LEU A 134 3.59 -6.01 -4.84
N LEU A 135 2.55 -6.65 -5.40
CA LEU A 135 1.82 -7.72 -4.71
C LEU A 135 2.71 -8.93 -4.40
N LYS A 136 3.47 -9.40 -5.39
CA LYS A 136 4.39 -10.53 -5.22
C LYS A 136 5.45 -10.23 -4.17
N THR A 137 6.07 -9.07 -4.25
CA THR A 137 7.13 -8.64 -3.33
C THR A 137 6.61 -8.56 -1.89
N PHE A 138 5.46 -7.91 -1.68
CA PHE A 138 4.88 -7.80 -0.34
C PHE A 138 4.48 -9.16 0.23
N LEU A 139 3.82 -10.01 -0.56
CA LEU A 139 3.43 -11.35 -0.12
C LEU A 139 4.65 -12.21 0.25
N GLU A 140 5.72 -12.15 -0.54
CA GLU A 140 6.97 -12.84 -0.21
C GLU A 140 7.60 -12.32 1.09
N MET A 141 7.55 -11.02 1.33
CA MET A 141 8.02 -10.43 2.60
C MET A 141 7.18 -10.91 3.79
N ILE A 142 5.87 -11.04 3.65
CA ILE A 142 5.00 -11.63 4.67
C ILE A 142 5.33 -13.10 4.90
N LYS A 143 5.44 -13.89 3.84
CA LYS A 143 5.71 -15.35 3.90
C LYS A 143 7.07 -15.71 4.53
N LYS A 144 8.05 -14.80 4.51
CA LYS A 144 9.34 -15.00 5.19
C LYS A 144 9.24 -14.95 6.70
N ARG A 145 8.12 -14.51 7.26
CA ARG A 145 7.94 -14.27 8.70
C ARG A 145 7.09 -15.36 9.34
N HIS A 146 7.36 -15.61 10.61
CA HIS A 146 6.58 -16.57 11.37
C HIS A 146 5.19 -16.00 11.69
N THR A 147 4.14 -16.72 11.31
CA THR A 147 2.76 -16.41 11.63
C THR A 147 2.28 -17.20 12.85
N TYR A 148 1.35 -16.62 13.60
CA TYR A 148 0.79 -17.26 14.78
C TYR A 148 0.18 -18.64 14.42
N ARG A 149 0.61 -19.70 15.15
CA ARG A 149 0.20 -21.09 14.93
C ARG A 149 0.39 -21.58 13.48
N ASN A 150 1.42 -21.09 12.80
CA ASN A 150 1.72 -21.43 11.40
C ASN A 150 0.55 -21.16 10.44
N SER A 151 -0.24 -20.10 10.70
CA SER A 151 -1.33 -19.70 9.81
C SER A 151 -0.84 -19.44 8.39
N GLU A 152 -1.62 -19.84 7.41
CA GLU A 152 -1.30 -19.62 6.00
C GLU A 152 -1.46 -18.15 5.63
N ALA A 153 -0.36 -17.52 5.18
CA ALA A 153 -0.37 -16.11 4.78
C ALA A 153 -1.08 -15.92 3.44
N THR A 154 -2.10 -15.08 3.45
CA THR A 154 -2.84 -14.65 2.26
C THR A 154 -2.81 -13.13 2.14
N THR A 155 -2.91 -12.60 0.93
CA THR A 155 -2.95 -11.15 0.69
C THR A 155 -4.17 -10.81 -0.17
N SER A 156 -4.82 -9.72 0.18
CA SER A 156 -5.96 -9.19 -0.58
C SER A 156 -5.90 -7.68 -0.71
N ILE A 157 -6.47 -7.16 -1.77
CA ILE A 157 -6.67 -5.72 -1.95
C ILE A 157 -8.11 -5.44 -1.51
N LEU A 158 -8.24 -4.72 -0.38
CA LEU A 158 -9.52 -4.56 0.29
C LEU A 158 -10.22 -3.27 -0.12
N THR A 159 -11.50 -3.39 -0.48
CA THR A 159 -12.40 -2.24 -0.55
C THR A 159 -12.97 -1.98 0.84
N ILE A 160 -12.36 -1.04 1.56
CA ILE A 160 -12.74 -0.70 2.95
C ILE A 160 -12.97 0.81 3.07
N THR A 161 -13.87 1.19 3.96
CA THR A 161 -14.12 2.61 4.29
C THR A 161 -12.93 3.29 4.96
N SER A 162 -12.01 2.52 5.52
CA SER A 162 -10.77 3.02 6.15
C SER A 162 -9.81 3.71 5.17
N ASN A 163 -10.00 3.58 3.85
CA ASN A 163 -9.26 4.34 2.84
C ASN A 163 -9.34 5.86 3.07
N VAL A 164 -10.46 6.36 3.60
CA VAL A 164 -10.63 7.77 3.98
C VAL A 164 -9.72 8.13 5.14
N VAL A 165 -9.67 7.29 6.17
CA VAL A 165 -8.83 7.50 7.37
C VAL A 165 -7.36 7.43 7.01
N TYR A 166 -6.95 6.41 6.25
CA TYR A 166 -5.55 6.28 5.81
C TYR A 166 -5.11 7.46 4.95
N GLY A 167 -5.97 7.91 4.02
CA GLY A 167 -5.69 9.09 3.21
C GLY A 167 -5.52 10.35 4.05
N LYS A 168 -6.32 10.53 5.10
CA LYS A 168 -6.24 11.68 6.01
C LYS A 168 -4.90 11.78 6.75
N TYR A 169 -4.21 10.66 6.95
CA TYR A 169 -2.90 10.60 7.62
C TYR A 169 -1.72 10.42 6.66
N THR A 170 -1.95 10.54 5.36
CA THR A 170 -0.89 10.40 4.34
C THR A 170 -0.68 11.71 3.62
N GLY A 171 0.59 12.13 3.51
CA GLY A 171 1.02 13.32 2.78
C GLY A 171 0.76 13.24 1.28
N ALA A 172 1.21 14.24 0.52
CA ALA A 172 1.12 14.26 -0.93
C ALA A 172 1.94 13.10 -1.55
N LEU A 173 1.52 12.65 -2.73
CA LEU A 173 2.16 11.55 -3.45
C LEU A 173 2.58 11.97 -4.87
N PRO A 174 3.60 11.32 -5.44
CA PRO A 174 4.10 11.61 -6.79
C PRO A 174 3.07 11.40 -7.92
N ASP A 175 2.01 10.62 -7.69
CA ASP A 175 0.91 10.40 -8.63
C ASP A 175 0.01 11.63 -8.85
N GLY A 176 0.25 12.72 -8.09
CA GLY A 176 -0.54 13.96 -8.08
C GLY A 176 -1.61 13.99 -6.98
N ARG A 177 -1.70 12.96 -6.13
CA ARG A 177 -2.61 12.96 -5.00
C ARG A 177 -2.22 14.05 -3.99
N ALA A 178 -3.18 14.91 -3.65
CA ALA A 178 -2.98 15.94 -2.64
C ALA A 178 -2.86 15.33 -1.23
N ALA A 179 -2.07 15.97 -0.37
CA ALA A 179 -1.93 15.56 1.02
C ALA A 179 -3.29 15.47 1.72
N PHE A 180 -3.43 14.47 2.60
CA PHE A 180 -4.57 14.27 3.48
C PHE A 180 -5.93 14.04 2.80
N THR A 181 -5.93 13.73 1.50
CA THR A 181 -7.13 13.32 0.75
C THR A 181 -7.34 11.80 0.81
N PRO A 182 -8.59 11.29 0.64
CA PRO A 182 -8.86 9.85 0.65
C PRO A 182 -8.06 9.08 -0.39
N PHE A 183 -7.71 7.82 -0.08
CA PHE A 183 -7.25 6.87 -1.09
C PHE A 183 -8.40 6.38 -1.96
N ALA A 184 -8.10 5.95 -3.18
CA ALA A 184 -9.02 5.16 -3.97
C ALA A 184 -9.38 3.85 -3.24
N PRO A 185 -10.64 3.40 -3.25
CA PRO A 185 -11.06 2.21 -2.53
C PRO A 185 -10.59 0.94 -3.25
N GLY A 186 -9.97 0.03 -2.50
CA GLY A 186 -9.59 -1.30 -2.96
C GLY A 186 -8.62 -1.29 -4.14
N ALA A 187 -8.96 -2.05 -5.16
CA ALA A 187 -8.23 -2.17 -6.42
C ALA A 187 -8.67 -1.16 -7.48
N ASN A 188 -9.47 -0.16 -7.11
CA ASN A 188 -9.92 0.84 -8.08
C ASN A 188 -8.74 1.74 -8.50
N PRO A 189 -8.78 2.27 -9.74
CA PRO A 189 -7.84 3.30 -10.18
C PRO A 189 -7.82 4.50 -9.25
N SER A 190 -6.69 5.20 -9.22
CA SER A 190 -6.57 6.47 -8.50
C SER A 190 -7.53 7.51 -9.06
N TYR A 191 -8.04 8.41 -8.22
CA TYR A 191 -8.98 9.45 -8.68
C TYR A 191 -8.39 10.28 -9.81
N GLY A 192 -9.12 10.34 -10.94
CA GLY A 192 -8.70 11.04 -12.15
C GLY A 192 -7.67 10.28 -13.01
N ALA A 193 -7.39 9.02 -12.70
CA ALA A 193 -6.53 8.17 -13.54
C ALA A 193 -7.26 7.62 -14.77
N GLU A 194 -8.58 7.47 -14.71
CA GLU A 194 -9.39 6.89 -15.77
C GLU A 194 -9.65 7.87 -16.91
N PRO A 195 -9.33 7.53 -18.18
CA PRO A 195 -9.72 8.30 -19.34
C PRO A 195 -11.19 8.08 -19.73
N VAL A 196 -11.82 7.03 -19.23
CA VAL A 196 -13.19 6.63 -19.53
C VAL A 196 -14.06 6.74 -18.27
N SER A 197 -15.25 7.33 -18.42
CA SER A 197 -16.19 7.54 -17.33
C SER A 197 -16.42 6.28 -16.48
N TYR A 198 -16.33 6.42 -15.18
CA TYR A 198 -16.59 5.42 -14.12
C TYR A 198 -17.85 4.55 -14.35
N THR A 199 -18.81 5.01 -15.13
CA THR A 199 -20.01 4.28 -15.51
C THR A 199 -19.76 3.07 -16.43
N HIS A 200 -18.67 3.05 -17.21
CA HIS A 200 -18.37 1.92 -18.10
C HIS A 200 -17.70 0.75 -17.37
N LEU A 201 -16.82 1.00 -16.40
CA LEU A 201 -16.19 -0.06 -15.62
C LEU A 201 -17.18 -0.82 -14.72
N ARG A 202 -18.15 -0.13 -14.12
CA ARG A 202 -19.22 -0.78 -13.35
C ARG A 202 -20.20 -1.62 -14.19
N ALA A 203 -20.39 -1.32 -15.46
CA ALA A 203 -21.26 -2.11 -16.32
C ALA A 203 -20.66 -3.52 -16.57
N HIS A 204 -19.34 -3.66 -16.62
CA HIS A 204 -18.67 -4.96 -16.78
C HIS A 204 -18.63 -5.77 -15.49
N GLU A 205 -18.51 -5.14 -14.32
CA GLU A 205 -18.52 -5.87 -13.04
C GLU A 205 -19.91 -6.44 -12.69
N THR A 206 -20.98 -5.84 -13.16
CA THR A 206 -22.35 -6.34 -12.92
C THR A 206 -22.76 -7.50 -13.82
N GLU A 207 -22.09 -7.71 -14.94
CA GLU A 207 -22.37 -8.85 -15.84
C GLU A 207 -21.66 -10.15 -15.40
N LEU A 208 -20.66 -10.09 -14.51
CA LEU A 208 -19.93 -11.25 -14.00
C LEU A 208 -20.55 -11.87 -12.73
N HIS A 209 -21.65 -11.34 -12.22
CA HIS A 209 -22.35 -11.81 -11.02
C HIS A 209 -23.80 -12.29 -11.25
N LEU A 210 -24.15 -12.67 -12.50
CA LEU A 210 -25.42 -13.33 -12.81
C LEU A 210 -25.24 -14.80 -13.19
#